data_7ceda441646b485e77c2f725946ae65f
#
_entry.id   7ceda441646b485e77c2f725946ae65f
#
_cell.length_a   1.000
_cell.length_b   1.000
_cell.length_c   1.000
_cell.angle_alpha   90.00
_cell.angle_beta   90.00
_cell.angle_gamma   90.00
#
_symmetry.space_group_name_H-M   'P 1'
#
loop_
_entity.id
_entity.type
_entity.pdbx_description
1 polymer ?
#
loop_
_entity_poly.entity_id
_entity_poly.type
_entity_poly.pdbx_seq_one_letter_code
_entity_poly.pdbx_strand_id
1 'polypeptide(L)'
;MNKYDENYFNNLASNGVISGDEIRLFVGRILQYGYRGTISTSWRSQNEAAANSIAQAYATQLLIWETVIGERDVNFNHVAASGCSNVKDVINAKHPLRNKIFSYYNSMVQSVQNHATIPSFCNKSSGSAKTIELEWNGSKYTTTLTDSNNVLSKYNFKA
;
A
#
# COMPACT_ATOMS: atom_id res chain seq x y z
N MET A 1 -27.24 -7.89 2.53
CA MET A 1 -25.90 -7.39 2.16
C MET A 1 -26.15 -6.14 1.32
N ASN A 2 -26.01 -4.96 1.92
CA ASN A 2 -26.22 -3.72 1.18
C ASN A 2 -25.13 -3.60 0.12
N LYS A 3 -25.50 -3.49 -1.16
CA LYS A 3 -24.58 -3.04 -2.20
C LYS A 3 -24.00 -1.71 -1.72
N TYR A 4 -22.69 -1.63 -1.59
CA TYR A 4 -22.03 -0.36 -1.40
C TYR A 4 -22.42 0.53 -2.58
N ASP A 5 -22.94 1.71 -2.28
CA ASP A 5 -23.21 2.72 -3.28
C ASP A 5 -21.88 2.99 -4.01
N GLU A 6 -21.87 2.83 -5.33
CA GLU A 6 -20.68 3.09 -6.15
C GLU A 6 -20.16 4.53 -5.95
N ASN A 7 -21.03 5.44 -5.53
CA ASN A 7 -20.69 6.83 -5.22
C ASN A 7 -20.16 7.05 -3.79
N TYR A 8 -20.15 6.03 -2.93
CA TYR A 8 -19.73 6.19 -1.54
C TYR A 8 -18.33 6.83 -1.43
N PHE A 9 -17.37 6.31 -2.16
CA PHE A 9 -16.01 6.85 -2.16
C PHE A 9 -15.91 8.22 -2.84
N ASN A 10 -16.73 8.50 -3.84
CA ASN A 10 -16.80 9.83 -4.46
C ASN A 10 -17.30 10.90 -3.49
N ASN A 11 -18.23 10.55 -2.61
CA ASN A 11 -18.69 11.43 -1.55
C ASN A 11 -17.62 11.66 -0.46
N LEU A 12 -16.76 10.69 -0.20
CA LEU A 12 -15.63 10.83 0.73
C LEU A 12 -14.52 11.74 0.17
N ALA A 13 -14.36 11.81 -1.14
CA ALA A 13 -13.36 12.66 -1.79
C ALA A 13 -13.69 14.17 -1.75
N SER A 14 -14.68 14.59 -1.00
CA SER A 14 -15.04 16.01 -0.81
C SER A 14 -13.92 16.86 -0.18
N ASN A 15 -12.85 16.24 0.33
CA ASN A 15 -11.65 16.92 0.83
C ASN A 15 -10.75 17.51 -0.28
N GLY A 16 -10.98 17.14 -1.55
CA GLY A 16 -10.29 17.70 -2.71
C GLY A 16 -8.83 17.27 -2.92
N VAL A 17 -8.31 16.35 -2.11
CA VAL A 17 -6.90 15.89 -2.22
C VAL A 17 -6.75 14.76 -3.23
N ILE A 18 -7.62 13.74 -3.15
CA ILE A 18 -7.69 12.61 -4.09
C ILE A 18 -9.14 12.29 -4.45
N SER A 19 -9.34 11.66 -5.60
CA SER A 19 -10.66 11.24 -6.07
C SER A 19 -11.18 10.02 -5.29
N GLY A 20 -12.49 9.75 -5.37
CA GLY A 20 -13.10 8.57 -4.77
C GLY A 20 -12.54 7.26 -5.33
N ASP A 21 -12.20 7.22 -6.62
CA ASP A 21 -11.56 6.05 -7.24
C ASP A 21 -10.14 5.82 -6.69
N GLU A 22 -9.39 6.89 -6.43
CA GLU A 22 -8.07 6.80 -5.80
C GLU A 22 -8.18 6.34 -4.34
N ILE A 23 -9.17 6.84 -3.58
CA ILE A 23 -9.46 6.36 -2.22
C ILE A 23 -9.72 4.86 -2.26
N ARG A 24 -10.62 4.39 -3.14
CA ARG A 24 -10.95 2.98 -3.29
C ARG A 24 -9.73 2.13 -3.64
N LEU A 25 -8.90 2.62 -4.57
CA LEU A 25 -7.67 1.96 -4.99
C LEU A 25 -6.68 1.83 -3.82
N PHE A 26 -6.42 2.92 -3.11
CA PHE A 26 -5.47 2.92 -1.99
C PHE A 26 -5.97 2.09 -0.80
N VAL A 27 -7.25 2.17 -0.45
CA VAL A 27 -7.84 1.31 0.58
C VAL A 27 -7.68 -0.17 0.21
N GLY A 28 -7.92 -0.54 -1.05
CA GLY A 28 -7.68 -1.89 -1.55
C GLY A 28 -6.22 -2.34 -1.39
N ARG A 29 -5.25 -1.49 -1.73
CA ARG A 29 -3.82 -1.76 -1.55
C ARG A 29 -3.43 -1.85 -0.08
N ILE A 30 -3.93 -0.96 0.77
CA ILE A 30 -3.69 -1.02 2.22
C ILE A 30 -4.19 -2.35 2.79
N LEU A 31 -5.40 -2.79 2.42
CA LEU A 31 -5.95 -4.07 2.85
C LEU A 31 -5.18 -5.27 2.29
N GLN A 32 -4.54 -5.14 1.13
CA GLN A 32 -3.68 -6.18 0.58
C GLN A 32 -2.41 -6.38 1.39
N TYR A 33 -1.78 -5.32 1.86
CA TYR A 33 -0.51 -5.35 2.61
C TYR A 33 -0.71 -5.31 4.12
N GLY A 34 -1.88 -4.92 4.59
CA GLY A 34 -2.22 -4.75 5.98
C GLY A 34 -2.66 -6.00 6.71
N TYR A 35 -3.15 -5.80 7.90
CA TYR A 35 -3.67 -6.87 8.75
C TYR A 35 -4.99 -7.43 8.22
N ARG A 36 -5.07 -8.75 8.07
CA ARG A 36 -6.25 -9.46 7.55
C ARG A 36 -6.91 -10.39 8.57
N GLY A 37 -6.35 -10.48 9.76
CA GLY A 37 -6.84 -11.37 10.79
C GLY A 37 -7.93 -10.76 11.65
N THR A 38 -8.37 -11.51 12.65
CA THR A 38 -9.24 -11.05 13.72
C THR A 38 -8.41 -10.84 14.98
N ILE A 39 -8.52 -9.66 15.60
CA ILE A 39 -7.89 -9.40 16.88
C ILE A 39 -8.81 -9.99 17.97
N SER A 40 -8.38 -11.09 18.56
CA SER A 40 -9.09 -11.75 19.66
C SER A 40 -8.58 -11.37 21.05
N THR A 41 -7.46 -10.67 21.13
CA THR A 41 -6.78 -10.34 22.37
C THR A 41 -6.73 -8.82 22.58
N SER A 42 -6.78 -8.41 23.84
CA SER A 42 -6.63 -7.00 24.18
C SER A 42 -5.20 -6.52 23.84
N TRP A 43 -5.06 -5.25 23.52
CA TRP A 43 -3.77 -4.58 23.28
C TRP A 43 -2.78 -4.70 24.46
N ARG A 44 -3.23 -5.14 25.64
CA ARG A 44 -2.42 -5.40 26.83
C ARG A 44 -1.77 -6.79 26.83
N SER A 45 -2.00 -7.62 25.81
CA SER A 45 -1.39 -8.93 25.74
C SER A 45 0.14 -8.83 25.76
N GLN A 46 0.76 -9.60 26.63
CA GLN A 46 2.22 -9.72 26.74
C GLN A 46 2.82 -10.65 25.68
N ASN A 47 1.98 -11.32 24.92
CA ASN A 47 2.41 -12.23 23.87
C ASN A 47 2.90 -11.44 22.66
N GLU A 48 4.12 -11.74 22.20
CA GLU A 48 4.76 -11.07 21.05
C GLU A 48 3.94 -11.20 19.75
N ALA A 49 3.35 -12.37 19.48
CA ALA A 49 2.51 -12.58 18.31
C ALA A 49 1.24 -11.71 18.35
N ALA A 50 0.61 -11.60 19.52
CA ALA A 50 -0.54 -10.74 19.72
C ALA A 50 -0.17 -9.26 19.58
N ALA A 51 0.98 -8.84 20.14
CA ALA A 51 1.49 -7.49 20.03
C ALA A 51 1.78 -7.10 18.57
N ASN A 52 2.34 -8.01 17.78
CA ASN A 52 2.59 -7.80 16.36
C ASN A 52 1.28 -7.67 15.57
N SER A 53 0.31 -8.55 15.81
CA SER A 53 -1.01 -8.50 15.16
C SER A 53 -1.74 -7.20 15.47
N ILE A 54 -1.74 -6.79 16.73
CA ILE A 54 -2.35 -5.54 17.18
C ILE A 54 -1.65 -4.35 16.51
N ALA A 55 -0.33 -4.30 16.52
CA ALA A 55 0.44 -3.21 15.92
C ALA A 55 0.19 -3.10 14.41
N GLN A 56 0.13 -4.23 13.70
CA GLN A 56 -0.18 -4.25 12.27
C GLN A 56 -1.61 -3.78 11.99
N ALA A 57 -2.58 -4.18 12.82
CA ALA A 57 -3.97 -3.73 12.67
C ALA A 57 -4.11 -2.22 12.91
N TYR A 58 -3.44 -1.66 13.93
CA TYR A 58 -3.41 -0.21 14.14
C TYR A 58 -2.79 0.52 12.96
N ALA A 59 -1.65 0.05 12.46
CA ALA A 59 -1.00 0.64 11.27
C ALA A 59 -1.93 0.63 10.05
N THR A 60 -2.64 -0.48 9.83
CA THR A 60 -3.63 -0.62 8.74
C THR A 60 -4.74 0.43 8.89
N GLN A 61 -5.30 0.55 10.09
CA GLN A 61 -6.39 1.47 10.36
C GLN A 61 -5.97 2.94 10.21
N LEU A 62 -4.77 3.30 10.67
CA LEU A 62 -4.21 4.66 10.51
C LEU A 62 -4.13 5.02 9.01
N LEU A 63 -3.59 4.14 8.19
CA LEU A 63 -3.47 4.39 6.75
C LEU A 63 -4.81 4.50 6.04
N ILE A 64 -5.80 3.69 6.44
CA ILE A 64 -7.17 3.82 5.91
C ILE A 64 -7.74 5.19 6.27
N TRP A 65 -7.62 5.61 7.52
CA TRP A 65 -8.13 6.92 7.96
C TRP A 65 -7.42 8.07 7.25
N GLU A 66 -6.10 8.08 7.18
CA GLU A 66 -5.35 9.10 6.44
C GLU A 66 -5.79 9.19 4.97
N THR A 67 -6.05 8.04 4.34
CA THR A 67 -6.52 8.00 2.95
C THR A 67 -7.90 8.62 2.79
N VAL A 68 -8.83 8.26 3.69
CA VAL A 68 -10.23 8.70 3.62
C VAL A 68 -10.36 10.20 3.92
N ILE A 69 -9.60 10.73 4.87
CA ILE A 69 -9.71 12.15 5.24
C ILE A 69 -8.82 13.09 4.43
N GLY A 70 -8.00 12.56 3.49
CA GLY A 70 -7.17 13.37 2.60
C GLY A 70 -5.79 13.70 3.14
N GLU A 71 -5.25 12.92 4.07
CA GLU A 71 -3.84 13.00 4.47
C GLU A 71 -2.90 12.18 3.57
N ARG A 72 -3.39 11.72 2.40
CA ARG A 72 -2.60 11.04 1.37
C ARG A 72 -2.87 11.65 0.00
N ASP A 73 -1.76 11.96 -0.72
CA ASP A 73 -1.83 12.46 -2.09
C ASP A 73 -1.93 11.32 -3.12
N VAL A 74 -2.00 11.67 -4.40
CA VAL A 74 -2.07 10.72 -5.53
C VAL A 74 -0.87 9.78 -5.64
N ASN A 75 0.26 10.12 -5.02
CA ASN A 75 1.46 9.28 -4.94
C ASN A 75 1.56 8.54 -3.60
N PHE A 76 0.51 8.61 -2.80
CA PHE A 76 0.45 8.08 -1.45
C PHE A 76 1.44 8.71 -0.47
N ASN A 77 1.93 9.92 -0.74
CA ASN A 77 2.73 10.67 0.22
C ASN A 77 1.82 11.27 1.30
N HIS A 78 2.37 11.45 2.50
CA HIS A 78 1.64 12.11 3.58
C HIS A 78 1.50 13.61 3.29
N VAL A 79 0.28 14.09 3.39
CA VAL A 79 -0.08 15.52 3.35
C VAL A 79 -0.52 15.92 4.74
N ALA A 80 0.08 16.97 5.30
CA ALA A 80 -0.28 17.43 6.64
C ALA A 80 -1.74 17.92 6.66
N ALA A 81 -2.47 17.56 7.70
CA ALA A 81 -3.81 18.09 7.93
C ALA A 81 -3.77 19.60 8.14
N SER A 82 -4.67 20.33 7.48
CA SER A 82 -4.78 21.78 7.66
C SER A 82 -5.65 22.10 8.87
N GLY A 83 -5.06 22.77 9.85
CA GLY A 83 -5.79 23.27 11.02
C GLY A 83 -6.20 22.24 12.07
N CYS A 84 -5.72 20.99 11.97
CA CYS A 84 -5.99 19.93 12.95
C CYS A 84 -4.77 19.01 13.12
N SER A 85 -4.81 18.12 14.12
CA SER A 85 -3.79 17.10 14.30
C SER A 85 -3.89 16.04 13.21
N ASN A 86 -2.74 15.49 12.78
CA ASN A 86 -2.73 14.39 11.83
C ASN A 86 -3.27 13.10 12.48
N VAL A 87 -3.81 12.20 11.65
CA VAL A 87 -4.34 10.89 12.12
C VAL A 87 -3.31 10.11 12.91
N LYS A 88 -2.06 10.08 12.46
CA LYS A 88 -0.98 9.37 13.15
C LYS A 88 -0.72 9.86 14.59
N ASP A 89 -1.12 11.09 14.93
CA ASP A 89 -0.90 11.68 16.26
C ASP A 89 -1.84 11.08 17.31
N VAL A 90 -2.86 10.31 16.91
CA VAL A 90 -3.70 9.53 17.83
C VAL A 90 -2.87 8.50 18.61
N ILE A 91 -1.75 8.04 18.06
CA ILE A 91 -0.84 7.13 18.75
C ILE A 91 0.07 7.94 19.67
N ASN A 92 -0.30 7.99 20.94
CA ASN A 92 0.44 8.72 21.96
C ASN A 92 1.93 8.34 21.99
N ALA A 93 2.81 9.30 22.27
CA ALA A 93 4.26 9.09 22.33
C ALA A 93 4.67 8.00 23.34
N LYS A 94 3.89 7.80 24.40
CA LYS A 94 4.14 6.79 25.45
C LYS A 94 3.43 5.46 25.18
N HIS A 95 2.76 5.29 24.02
CA HIS A 95 2.06 4.05 23.70
C HIS A 95 3.05 2.87 23.62
N PRO A 96 2.83 1.75 24.32
CA PRO A 96 3.82 0.66 24.43
C PRO A 96 4.15 0.00 23.10
N LEU A 97 3.21 0.00 22.16
CA LEU A 97 3.40 -0.57 20.82
C LEU A 97 3.77 0.47 19.74
N ARG A 98 4.01 1.73 20.12
CA ARG A 98 4.25 2.82 19.15
C ARG A 98 5.29 2.46 18.10
N ASN A 99 6.45 2.00 18.52
CA ASN A 99 7.54 1.67 17.59
C ASN A 99 7.16 0.55 16.63
N LYS A 100 6.46 -0.49 17.12
CA LYS A 100 5.96 -1.58 16.28
C LYS A 100 4.90 -1.07 15.28
N ILE A 101 3.96 -0.25 15.73
CA ILE A 101 2.91 0.34 14.89
C ILE A 101 3.55 1.13 13.74
N PHE A 102 4.48 2.04 14.05
CA PHE A 102 5.12 2.84 13.01
C PHE A 102 6.10 2.05 12.14
N SER A 103 6.68 0.95 12.61
CA SER A 103 7.43 0.04 11.76
C SER A 103 6.53 -0.60 10.68
N TYR A 104 5.38 -1.16 11.07
CA TYR A 104 4.40 -1.69 10.12
C TYR A 104 3.83 -0.60 9.20
N TYR A 105 3.48 0.55 9.76
CA TYR A 105 2.97 1.69 9.02
C TYR A 105 3.93 2.12 7.89
N ASN A 106 5.21 2.32 8.20
CA ASN A 106 6.22 2.73 7.22
C ASN A 106 6.42 1.66 6.13
N SER A 107 6.49 0.38 6.52
CA SER A 107 6.60 -0.73 5.59
C SER A 107 5.39 -0.81 4.64
N MET A 108 4.19 -0.59 5.17
CA MET A 108 2.96 -0.58 4.37
C MET A 108 2.90 0.61 3.43
N VAL A 109 3.32 1.81 3.87
CA VAL A 109 3.42 3.00 2.99
C VAL A 109 4.27 2.68 1.78
N GLN A 110 5.46 2.14 1.99
CA GLN A 110 6.35 1.74 0.90
C GLN A 110 5.72 0.68 -0.02
N SER A 111 5.04 -0.30 0.56
CA SER A 111 4.37 -1.35 -0.21
C SER A 111 3.23 -0.81 -1.07
N VAL A 112 2.45 0.14 -0.56
CA VAL A 112 1.36 0.79 -1.30
C VAL A 112 1.91 1.68 -2.41
N GLN A 113 2.95 2.47 -2.13
CA GLN A 113 3.62 3.32 -3.11
C GLN A 113 4.21 2.49 -4.26
N ASN A 114 4.85 1.38 -3.93
CA ASN A 114 5.50 0.48 -4.90
C ASN A 114 4.53 -0.51 -5.57
N HIS A 115 3.26 -0.53 -5.18
CA HIS A 115 2.30 -1.51 -5.69
C HIS A 115 2.12 -1.45 -7.21
N ALA A 116 2.12 -0.25 -7.77
CA ALA A 116 1.98 -0.02 -9.22
C ALA A 116 3.32 -0.03 -9.98
N THR A 117 4.44 -0.23 -9.28
CA THR A 117 5.75 -0.33 -9.91
C THR A 117 5.85 -1.67 -10.60
N ILE A 118 6.04 -1.65 -11.91
CA ILE A 118 6.29 -2.84 -12.74
C ILE A 118 7.78 -2.99 -12.99
N PRO A 119 8.27 -4.17 -13.40
CA PRO A 119 9.66 -4.33 -13.79
C PRO A 119 10.08 -3.29 -14.82
N SER A 120 11.31 -2.77 -14.71
CA SER A 120 11.79 -1.65 -15.53
C SER A 120 11.84 -1.94 -17.02
N PHE A 121 11.87 -3.20 -17.41
CA PHE A 121 11.81 -3.66 -18.81
C PHE A 121 10.37 -3.82 -19.34
N CYS A 122 9.34 -3.64 -18.51
CA CYS A 122 7.94 -3.68 -18.91
C CYS A 122 7.38 -2.28 -19.16
N ASN A 123 6.38 -2.17 -20.04
CA ASN A 123 5.61 -0.94 -20.24
C ASN A 123 4.23 -1.04 -19.57
N LYS A 124 3.76 0.07 -19.00
CA LYS A 124 2.45 0.13 -18.33
C LYS A 124 1.26 0.12 -19.30
N SER A 125 1.47 0.46 -20.57
CA SER A 125 0.39 0.48 -21.56
C SER A 125 0.62 -0.59 -22.63
N SER A 126 -0.45 -1.27 -23.02
CA SER A 126 -0.44 -2.30 -24.06
C SER A 126 -0.09 -1.77 -25.46
N GLY A 127 -0.17 -0.45 -25.68
CA GLY A 127 0.11 0.18 -26.98
C GLY A 127 1.59 0.50 -27.24
N SER A 128 2.48 0.29 -26.26
CA SER A 128 3.90 0.63 -26.38
C SER A 128 4.78 -0.51 -25.86
N ALA A 129 4.68 -1.67 -26.52
CA ALA A 129 5.55 -2.80 -26.20
C ALA A 129 7.04 -2.42 -26.40
N LYS A 130 7.89 -2.72 -25.44
CA LYS A 130 9.33 -2.62 -25.64
C LYS A 130 9.79 -3.74 -26.57
N THR A 131 10.57 -3.39 -27.58
CA THR A 131 11.29 -4.38 -28.38
C THR A 131 12.40 -4.99 -27.54
N ILE A 132 12.44 -6.31 -27.46
CA ILE A 132 13.48 -7.07 -26.80
C ILE A 132 14.25 -7.81 -27.88
N GLU A 133 15.54 -7.54 -28.01
CA GLU A 133 16.42 -8.25 -28.91
C GLU A 133 16.87 -9.56 -28.27
N LEU A 134 16.76 -10.64 -29.03
CA LEU A 134 17.18 -11.98 -28.63
C LEU A 134 18.47 -12.33 -29.38
N GLU A 135 19.46 -12.83 -28.69
CA GLU A 135 20.73 -13.27 -29.26
C GLU A 135 20.77 -14.80 -29.34
N TRP A 136 21.27 -15.31 -30.47
CA TRP A 136 21.50 -16.74 -30.68
C TRP A 136 22.76 -17.20 -29.96
N ASN A 137 22.64 -18.11 -28.99
CA ASN A 137 23.77 -18.62 -28.20
C ASN A 137 24.35 -19.93 -28.72
N GLY A 138 24.02 -20.35 -29.95
CA GLY A 138 24.43 -21.63 -30.56
C GLY A 138 23.41 -22.76 -30.38
N SER A 139 22.41 -22.59 -29.52
CA SER A 139 21.37 -23.60 -29.23
C SER A 139 19.96 -23.00 -29.18
N LYS A 140 19.82 -21.81 -28.64
CA LYS A 140 18.52 -21.14 -28.49
C LYS A 140 18.71 -19.62 -28.51
N TYR A 141 17.63 -18.90 -28.82
CA TYR A 141 17.57 -17.45 -28.66
C TYR A 141 17.41 -17.08 -27.19
N THR A 142 18.25 -16.21 -26.69
CA THR A 142 18.27 -15.79 -25.28
C THR A 142 18.45 -14.29 -25.15
N THR A 143 17.98 -13.74 -24.05
CA THR A 143 18.34 -12.40 -23.58
C THR A 143 18.30 -12.36 -22.06
N THR A 144 18.99 -11.39 -21.49
CA THR A 144 18.95 -11.12 -20.05
C THR A 144 18.25 -9.78 -19.81
N LEU A 145 17.17 -9.82 -19.04
CA LEU A 145 16.45 -8.61 -18.64
C LEU A 145 16.81 -8.26 -17.19
N THR A 146 17.27 -7.03 -17.00
CA THR A 146 17.60 -6.51 -15.68
C THR A 146 16.49 -5.59 -15.20
N ASP A 147 15.98 -5.84 -14.01
CA ASP A 147 14.99 -5.00 -13.37
C ASP A 147 15.62 -4.03 -12.38
N SER A 148 15.81 -2.77 -12.79
CA SER A 148 16.31 -1.70 -11.92
C SER A 148 15.30 -1.26 -10.85
N ASN A 149 14.04 -1.65 -10.96
CA ASN A 149 13.00 -1.37 -9.98
C ASN A 149 12.94 -2.40 -8.84
N ASN A 150 13.68 -3.50 -8.96
CA ASN A 150 13.75 -4.58 -7.95
C ASN A 150 12.37 -5.13 -7.53
N VAL A 151 11.46 -5.31 -8.48
CA VAL A 151 10.09 -5.77 -8.20
C VAL A 151 9.77 -7.14 -8.81
N LEU A 152 10.75 -7.83 -9.39
CA LEU A 152 10.54 -9.15 -10.03
C LEU A 152 9.87 -10.18 -9.13
N SER A 153 10.23 -10.20 -7.83
CA SER A 153 9.65 -11.13 -6.86
C SER A 153 8.13 -10.95 -6.63
N LYS A 154 7.56 -9.83 -7.08
CA LYS A 154 6.13 -9.52 -6.95
C LYS A 154 5.30 -10.04 -8.13
N TYR A 155 5.94 -10.52 -9.20
CA TYR A 155 5.28 -10.88 -10.45
C TYR A 155 5.57 -12.33 -10.83
N ASN A 156 4.54 -13.00 -11.33
CA ASN A 156 4.69 -14.30 -11.99
C ASN A 156 4.78 -14.07 -13.50
N PHE A 157 5.92 -14.36 -14.08
CA PHE A 157 6.10 -14.28 -15.52
C PHE A 157 5.71 -15.63 -16.14
N LYS A 158 4.93 -15.57 -17.23
CA LYS A 158 4.70 -16.69 -18.11
C LYS A 158 5.36 -16.34 -19.44
N ALA A 159 6.26 -17.19 -19.88
CA ALA A 159 6.79 -17.17 -21.24
C ALA A 159 5.84 -17.88 -22.20
#